data_4eb0ae6c105af7a5ca86374cc0d90c9c
#
_entry.id   4eb0ae6c105af7a5ca86374cc0d90c9c
#
_cell.length_a   1.000
_cell.length_b   1.000
_cell.length_c   1.000
_cell.angle_alpha   90.00
_cell.angle_beta   90.00
_cell.angle_gamma   90.00
#
_symmetry.space_group_name_H-M   'P 1'
#
loop_
_entity.id
_entity.type
_entity.pdbx_description
1 polymer ?
#
loop_
_entity_poly.entity_id
_entity_poly.type
_entity_poly.pdbx_seq_one_letter_code
_entity_poly.pdbx_strand_id
1 'polypeptide(L)'
;MPPTPKSPLNIIFGAMTFGRAGTAQARVTSLEECAAILDIFQAHGHTEIDTARYYGAGTSEEYLGELNWQDRGLVMDTKFYPTAGKNMPEDDGAPEGGWNHGEEHLRENVGRSLEALRCEGVDLWYLHGPDRTTAFEETLRVVNALYKEGCFSRFGISNYMAWEVAQICEICRREGYVMPTVYQGVYNALHQTVEQELFSCLRYYGVAFYAYNPLAGGYLTGRYWRGMQDGEVERGSRFDVQGGEVAGTGVSGEVLE
;
A
#
# COMPACT_ATOMS: atom_id res chain seq x y z
N MET A 1 -12.27 3.35 -30.42
CA MET A 1 -12.43 4.71 -29.86
C MET A 1 -11.06 5.39 -29.88
N PRO A 2 -10.96 6.71 -30.12
CA PRO A 2 -9.68 7.38 -29.91
C PRO A 2 -9.28 7.22 -28.45
N PRO A 3 -7.96 7.08 -28.13
CA PRO A 3 -7.52 6.95 -26.77
C PRO A 3 -7.97 8.19 -25.98
N THR A 4 -8.58 7.95 -24.83
CA THR A 4 -8.92 9.04 -23.90
C THR A 4 -7.61 9.70 -23.45
N PRO A 5 -7.48 11.03 -23.50
CA PRO A 5 -6.26 11.69 -23.10
C PRO A 5 -5.96 11.36 -21.63
N LYS A 6 -4.69 11.04 -21.33
CA LYS A 6 -4.21 10.83 -19.96
C LYS A 6 -4.59 12.01 -19.08
N SER A 7 -5.06 11.74 -17.87
CA SER A 7 -5.29 12.77 -16.83
C SER A 7 -4.01 13.57 -16.60
N PRO A 8 -4.09 14.89 -16.30
CA PRO A 8 -2.92 15.67 -15.88
C PRO A 8 -2.30 15.18 -14.56
N LEU A 9 -3.07 14.43 -13.77
CA LEU A 9 -2.58 13.76 -12.57
C LEU A 9 -2.09 12.35 -12.91
N ASN A 10 -1.01 11.92 -12.27
CA ASN A 10 -0.62 10.52 -12.30
C ASN A 10 -1.61 9.71 -11.44
N ILE A 11 -2.28 8.75 -12.06
CA ILE A 11 -3.20 7.84 -11.36
C ILE A 11 -2.49 6.50 -11.24
N ILE A 12 -2.43 6.00 -10.00
CA ILE A 12 -1.88 4.70 -9.66
C ILE A 12 -3.05 3.80 -9.29
N PHE A 13 -3.10 2.62 -9.89
CA PHE A 13 -4.16 1.65 -9.59
C PHE A 13 -3.86 0.90 -8.29
N GLY A 14 -4.73 1.02 -7.29
CA GLY A 14 -4.61 0.26 -6.04
C GLY A 14 -5.25 -1.12 -6.16
N ALA A 15 -4.45 -2.18 -6.13
CA ALA A 15 -4.89 -3.56 -6.29
C ALA A 15 -5.32 -4.24 -4.98
N MET A 16 -5.54 -3.51 -3.89
CA MET A 16 -5.90 -4.06 -2.57
C MET A 16 -7.12 -4.99 -2.62
N THR A 17 -8.05 -4.78 -3.55
CA THR A 17 -9.27 -5.58 -3.67
C THR A 17 -9.14 -6.77 -4.62
N PHE A 18 -8.02 -6.95 -5.30
CA PHE A 18 -7.72 -8.14 -6.09
C PHE A 18 -7.25 -9.26 -5.17
N GLY A 19 -7.73 -10.47 -5.38
CA GLY A 19 -7.27 -11.62 -4.62
C GLY A 19 -8.26 -12.76 -4.56
N ARG A 20 -7.87 -13.83 -3.89
CA ARG A 20 -8.65 -15.06 -3.78
C ARG A 20 -9.93 -14.83 -2.98
N ALA A 21 -11.03 -15.41 -3.45
CA ALA A 21 -12.30 -15.36 -2.74
C ALA A 21 -12.15 -15.85 -1.29
N GLY A 22 -12.71 -15.10 -0.35
CA GLY A 22 -12.66 -15.41 1.08
C GLY A 22 -11.41 -14.89 1.80
N THR A 23 -10.45 -14.29 1.09
CA THR A 23 -9.35 -13.59 1.75
C THR A 23 -9.75 -12.16 2.14
N ALA A 24 -9.14 -11.66 3.22
CA ALA A 24 -9.42 -10.31 3.71
C ALA A 24 -9.24 -9.27 2.60
N GLN A 25 -10.17 -8.32 2.49
CA GLN A 25 -10.17 -7.21 1.54
C GLN A 25 -10.42 -7.59 0.07
N ALA A 26 -10.32 -8.87 -0.35
CA ALA A 26 -10.58 -9.29 -1.72
C ALA A 26 -12.06 -9.09 -2.11
N ARG A 27 -12.31 -8.46 -3.24
CA ARG A 27 -13.63 -8.19 -3.80
C ARG A 27 -13.72 -8.53 -5.28
N VAL A 28 -12.62 -8.42 -6.00
CA VAL A 28 -12.46 -8.83 -7.40
C VAL A 28 -11.65 -10.11 -7.39
N THR A 29 -12.35 -11.24 -7.55
CA THR A 29 -11.79 -12.58 -7.29
C THR A 29 -11.64 -13.44 -8.54
N SER A 30 -12.03 -12.92 -9.70
CA SER A 30 -11.80 -13.54 -11.01
C SER A 30 -10.62 -12.88 -11.71
N LEU A 31 -9.70 -13.69 -12.23
CA LEU A 31 -8.57 -13.19 -13.02
C LEU A 31 -9.03 -12.47 -14.29
N GLU A 32 -10.12 -12.93 -14.92
CA GLU A 32 -10.68 -12.29 -16.10
C GLU A 32 -11.20 -10.89 -15.77
N GLU A 33 -11.86 -10.73 -14.62
CA GLU A 33 -12.37 -9.44 -14.18
C GLU A 33 -11.21 -8.51 -13.81
N CYS A 34 -10.20 -9.00 -13.10
CA CYS A 34 -8.97 -8.25 -12.82
C CYS A 34 -8.31 -7.78 -14.13
N ALA A 35 -8.16 -8.67 -15.12
CA ALA A 35 -7.60 -8.32 -16.42
C ALA A 35 -8.40 -7.23 -17.13
N ALA A 36 -9.73 -7.34 -17.16
CA ALA A 36 -10.61 -6.35 -17.78
C ALA A 36 -10.51 -4.97 -17.12
N ILE A 37 -10.36 -4.92 -15.78
CA ILE A 37 -10.13 -3.67 -15.05
C ILE A 37 -8.80 -3.04 -15.45
N LEU A 38 -7.73 -3.84 -15.52
CA LEU A 38 -6.40 -3.36 -15.95
C LEU A 38 -6.40 -2.87 -17.40
N ASP A 39 -7.13 -3.56 -18.29
CA ASP A 39 -7.29 -3.12 -19.69
C ASP A 39 -7.94 -1.73 -19.79
N ILE A 40 -8.97 -1.47 -18.98
CA ILE A 40 -9.60 -0.15 -18.89
C ILE A 40 -8.62 0.89 -18.36
N PHE A 41 -7.90 0.58 -17.29
CA PHE A 41 -6.89 1.46 -16.68
C PHE A 41 -5.82 1.85 -17.71
N GLN A 42 -5.28 0.88 -18.46
CA GLN A 42 -4.29 1.10 -19.51
C GLN A 42 -4.86 1.86 -20.71
N ALA A 43 -6.12 1.63 -21.10
CA ALA A 43 -6.79 2.37 -22.16
C ALA A 43 -6.90 3.87 -21.86
N HIS A 44 -6.88 4.25 -20.56
CA HIS A 44 -6.81 5.64 -20.10
C HIS A 44 -5.38 6.19 -20.00
N GLY A 45 -4.37 5.44 -20.42
CA GLY A 45 -2.97 5.86 -20.48
C GLY A 45 -2.22 5.78 -19.17
N HIS A 46 -2.71 5.00 -18.21
CA HIS A 46 -2.07 4.77 -16.91
C HIS A 46 -1.41 3.39 -16.87
N THR A 47 -0.31 3.26 -16.12
CA THR A 47 0.49 2.02 -16.12
C THR A 47 1.01 1.61 -14.75
N GLU A 48 0.96 2.46 -13.73
CA GLU A 48 1.52 2.19 -12.40
C GLU A 48 0.47 1.51 -11.51
N ILE A 49 0.84 0.38 -10.91
CA ILE A 49 -0.02 -0.44 -10.05
C ILE A 49 0.62 -0.56 -8.68
N ASP A 50 -0.19 -0.36 -7.64
CA ASP A 50 0.17 -0.44 -6.24
C ASP A 50 -0.50 -1.65 -5.58
N THR A 51 0.30 -2.58 -5.06
CA THR A 51 -0.14 -3.72 -4.25
C THR A 51 0.61 -3.77 -2.92
N ALA A 52 0.48 -4.84 -2.17
CA ALA A 52 1.25 -5.11 -0.96
C ALA A 52 1.20 -6.60 -0.61
N ARG A 53 2.25 -7.12 0.04
CA ARG A 53 2.31 -8.48 0.58
C ARG A 53 1.13 -8.78 1.51
N TYR A 54 0.67 -7.79 2.26
CA TYR A 54 -0.46 -7.90 3.19
C TYR A 54 -1.83 -8.03 2.50
N TYR A 55 -2.00 -7.57 1.25
CA TYR A 55 -3.30 -7.54 0.59
C TYR A 55 -3.77 -8.93 0.19
N GLY A 56 -4.97 -9.30 0.70
CA GLY A 56 -5.55 -10.62 0.47
C GLY A 56 -4.65 -11.77 0.94
N ALA A 57 -3.87 -11.59 2.03
CA ALA A 57 -2.86 -12.54 2.51
C ALA A 57 -1.86 -12.94 1.40
N GLY A 58 -1.47 -11.98 0.56
CA GLY A 58 -0.52 -12.16 -0.55
C GLY A 58 -1.15 -12.53 -1.89
N THR A 59 -2.43 -12.87 -1.91
CA THR A 59 -3.09 -13.29 -3.17
C THR A 59 -3.26 -12.14 -4.15
N SER A 60 -3.20 -10.87 -3.71
CA SER A 60 -3.17 -9.72 -4.62
C SER A 60 -1.91 -9.72 -5.49
N GLU A 61 -0.74 -9.97 -4.92
CA GLU A 61 0.51 -10.10 -5.67
C GLU A 61 0.50 -11.34 -6.58
N GLU A 62 -0.01 -12.49 -6.09
CA GLU A 62 -0.14 -13.71 -6.90
C GLU A 62 -0.99 -13.46 -8.16
N TYR A 63 -2.14 -12.81 -8.03
CA TYR A 63 -3.03 -12.49 -9.16
C TYR A 63 -2.34 -11.57 -10.18
N LEU A 64 -1.62 -10.56 -9.72
CA LEU A 64 -0.87 -9.68 -10.61
C LEU A 64 0.26 -10.44 -11.34
N GLY A 65 0.95 -11.35 -10.64
CA GLY A 65 1.94 -12.25 -11.26
C GLY A 65 1.32 -13.19 -12.30
N GLU A 66 0.13 -13.74 -12.03
CA GLU A 66 -0.60 -14.59 -12.99
C GLU A 66 -1.10 -13.83 -14.21
N LEU A 67 -1.41 -12.53 -14.05
CA LEU A 67 -1.83 -11.65 -15.14
C LEU A 67 -0.67 -11.16 -16.00
N ASN A 68 0.57 -11.59 -15.72
CA ASN A 68 1.78 -11.23 -16.48
C ASN A 68 1.91 -9.70 -16.63
N TRP A 69 1.88 -8.99 -15.53
CA TRP A 69 1.92 -7.53 -15.49
C TRP A 69 3.06 -6.91 -16.30
N GLN A 70 4.21 -7.58 -16.37
CA GLN A 70 5.37 -7.14 -17.16
C GLN A 70 5.08 -7.13 -18.65
N ASP A 71 4.48 -8.21 -19.19
CA ASP A 71 4.12 -8.32 -20.60
C ASP A 71 3.06 -7.29 -21.01
N ARG A 72 2.28 -6.82 -20.03
CA ARG A 72 1.33 -5.72 -20.22
C ARG A 72 2.01 -4.34 -20.24
N GLY A 73 3.29 -4.24 -19.94
CA GLY A 73 4.00 -2.96 -19.83
C GLY A 73 3.57 -2.14 -18.61
N LEU A 74 3.14 -2.80 -17.54
CA LEU A 74 2.77 -2.17 -16.28
C LEU A 74 4.01 -1.93 -15.42
N VAL A 75 3.93 -0.95 -14.52
CA VAL A 75 4.94 -0.63 -13.51
C VAL A 75 4.41 -1.09 -12.16
N MET A 76 5.20 -1.81 -11.39
CA MET A 76 4.74 -2.47 -10.17
C MET A 76 5.34 -1.86 -8.93
N ASP A 77 4.45 -1.52 -7.98
CA ASP A 77 4.79 -1.09 -6.63
C ASP A 77 4.27 -2.13 -5.62
N THR A 78 5.09 -2.47 -4.63
CA THR A 78 4.63 -3.32 -3.53
C THR A 78 5.18 -2.88 -2.18
N LYS A 79 4.70 -3.48 -1.09
CA LYS A 79 4.94 -3.00 0.27
C LYS A 79 5.02 -4.16 1.26
N PHE A 80 5.78 -3.95 2.31
CA PHE A 80 5.84 -4.82 3.46
C PHE A 80 5.30 -4.14 4.72
N TYR A 81 4.30 -4.75 5.38
CA TYR A 81 3.68 -4.25 6.61
C TYR A 81 4.20 -5.01 7.83
N PRO A 82 4.76 -4.34 8.86
CA PRO A 82 5.18 -4.98 10.10
C PRO A 82 3.94 -5.29 10.96
N THR A 83 3.78 -6.54 11.39
CA THR A 83 2.65 -6.99 12.21
C THR A 83 3.03 -7.25 13.68
N ALA A 84 4.32 -7.27 14.00
CA ALA A 84 4.81 -7.51 15.35
C ALA A 84 4.20 -6.55 16.39
N GLY A 85 3.66 -7.11 17.46
CA GLY A 85 3.01 -6.35 18.53
C GLY A 85 1.66 -5.73 18.16
N LYS A 86 1.10 -6.04 16.99
CA LYS A 86 -0.20 -5.56 16.53
C LYS A 86 -1.22 -6.69 16.59
N ASN A 87 -2.45 -6.35 16.97
CA ASN A 87 -3.58 -7.28 16.91
C ASN A 87 -4.11 -7.31 15.47
N MET A 88 -3.42 -8.07 14.61
CA MET A 88 -3.76 -8.21 13.20
C MET A 88 -4.31 -9.62 12.96
N PRO A 89 -5.21 -9.82 11.96
CA PRO A 89 -5.53 -11.16 11.49
C PRO A 89 -4.26 -11.94 11.18
N GLU A 90 -4.26 -13.25 11.46
CA GLU A 90 -3.11 -14.09 11.15
C GLU A 90 -2.76 -13.95 9.66
N ASP A 91 -1.55 -13.50 9.40
CA ASP A 91 -0.94 -13.54 8.07
C ASP A 91 -0.45 -14.97 7.84
N ASP A 92 -0.87 -15.60 6.77
CA ASP A 92 -0.42 -16.94 6.39
C ASP A 92 1.10 -16.93 6.21
N GLY A 93 1.78 -17.56 7.17
CA GLY A 93 3.24 -17.63 7.23
C GLY A 93 3.92 -16.57 8.09
N ALA A 94 3.19 -15.78 8.89
CA ALA A 94 3.85 -14.91 9.88
C ALA A 94 4.52 -15.73 10.98
N PRO A 95 5.74 -15.38 11.41
CA PRO A 95 6.41 -16.03 12.53
C PRO A 95 5.68 -15.74 13.84
N GLU A 96 5.95 -16.56 14.87
CA GLU A 96 5.50 -16.27 16.23
C GLU A 96 5.96 -14.86 16.64
N GLY A 97 5.04 -14.03 17.09
CA GLY A 97 5.29 -12.62 17.42
C GLY A 97 5.12 -11.64 16.26
N GLY A 98 4.85 -12.11 15.03
CA GLY A 98 4.58 -11.29 13.86
C GLY A 98 5.83 -10.79 13.13
N TRP A 99 5.61 -10.11 12.02
CA TRP A 99 6.65 -9.52 11.17
C TRP A 99 7.16 -8.20 11.76
N ASN A 100 8.47 -7.99 11.73
CA ASN A 100 9.14 -6.72 12.06
C ASN A 100 10.07 -6.27 10.94
N HIS A 101 10.78 -5.14 11.10
CA HIS A 101 11.74 -4.64 10.10
C HIS A 101 13.18 -5.12 10.31
N GLY A 102 13.39 -6.20 11.05
CA GLY A 102 14.70 -6.88 11.15
C GLY A 102 15.10 -7.50 9.82
N GLU A 103 16.40 -7.78 9.66
CA GLU A 103 16.99 -8.23 8.40
C GLU A 103 16.34 -9.49 7.83
N GLU A 104 16.12 -10.50 8.67
CA GLU A 104 15.53 -11.77 8.26
C GLU A 104 14.13 -11.57 7.68
N HIS A 105 13.27 -10.82 8.38
CA HIS A 105 11.90 -10.58 7.97
C HIS A 105 11.78 -9.70 6.73
N LEU A 106 12.63 -8.67 6.59
CA LEU A 106 12.66 -7.84 5.39
C LEU A 106 13.07 -8.65 4.15
N ARG A 107 14.14 -9.45 4.26
CA ARG A 107 14.62 -10.30 3.15
C ARG A 107 13.58 -11.35 2.76
N GLU A 108 12.99 -12.02 3.74
CA GLU A 108 11.96 -13.03 3.48
C GLU A 108 10.76 -12.41 2.76
N ASN A 109 10.21 -11.30 3.27
CA ASN A 109 9.02 -10.71 2.67
C ASN A 109 9.26 -10.09 1.29
N VAL A 110 10.44 -9.49 1.05
CA VAL A 110 10.82 -9.07 -0.31
C VAL A 110 10.88 -10.28 -1.24
N GLY A 111 11.54 -11.37 -0.83
CA GLY A 111 11.60 -12.60 -1.62
C GLY A 111 10.21 -13.17 -1.95
N ARG A 112 9.32 -13.25 -0.96
CA ARG A 112 7.92 -13.71 -1.14
C ARG A 112 7.15 -12.82 -2.11
N SER A 113 7.34 -11.50 -2.05
CA SER A 113 6.70 -10.57 -2.98
C SER A 113 7.20 -10.76 -4.41
N LEU A 114 8.50 -10.87 -4.61
CA LEU A 114 9.10 -11.08 -5.94
C LEU A 114 8.69 -12.42 -6.55
N GLU A 115 8.63 -13.49 -5.74
CA GLU A 115 8.13 -14.81 -6.15
C GLU A 115 6.66 -14.74 -6.58
N ALA A 116 5.78 -14.13 -5.77
CA ALA A 116 4.36 -13.99 -6.06
C ALA A 116 4.11 -13.14 -7.33
N LEU A 117 4.86 -12.05 -7.49
CA LEU A 117 4.81 -11.17 -8.66
C LEU A 117 5.54 -11.75 -9.89
N ARG A 118 6.25 -12.89 -9.74
CA ARG A 118 7.00 -13.57 -10.81
C ARG A 118 8.03 -12.66 -11.47
N CYS A 119 8.82 -11.91 -10.67
CA CYS A 119 9.81 -10.95 -11.16
C CYS A 119 11.08 -10.97 -10.31
N GLU A 120 12.17 -10.41 -10.85
CA GLU A 120 13.44 -10.26 -10.16
C GLU A 120 13.52 -8.95 -9.35
N GLY A 121 12.67 -7.98 -9.67
CA GLY A 121 12.59 -6.69 -8.98
C GLY A 121 11.35 -5.91 -9.39
N VAL A 122 10.95 -4.97 -8.53
CA VAL A 122 9.82 -4.04 -8.74
C VAL A 122 10.32 -2.62 -8.91
N ASP A 123 9.46 -1.71 -9.35
CA ASP A 123 9.85 -0.31 -9.49
C ASP A 123 9.95 0.37 -8.12
N LEU A 124 8.89 0.33 -7.33
CA LEU A 124 8.85 0.99 -6.03
C LEU A 124 8.49 -0.02 -4.94
N TRP A 125 9.30 -0.08 -3.90
CA TRP A 125 9.04 -0.90 -2.73
C TRP A 125 8.95 -0.03 -1.47
N TYR A 126 7.94 -0.29 -0.63
CA TYR A 126 7.65 0.52 0.54
C TYR A 126 7.83 -0.23 1.86
N LEU A 127 8.31 0.48 2.87
CA LEU A 127 7.93 0.20 4.25
C LEU A 127 6.49 0.69 4.45
N HIS A 128 5.53 -0.21 4.57
CA HIS A 128 4.08 0.05 4.54
C HIS A 128 3.56 0.77 5.79
N GLY A 129 4.32 0.73 6.87
CA GLY A 129 4.07 1.43 8.11
C GLY A 129 5.24 1.28 9.07
N PRO A 130 5.29 2.08 10.14
CA PRO A 130 6.40 2.05 11.08
C PRO A 130 6.42 0.74 11.90
N ASP A 131 7.60 0.17 12.02
CA ASP A 131 7.97 -0.75 13.09
C ASP A 131 8.80 0.02 14.11
N ARG A 132 8.29 0.13 15.33
CA ARG A 132 8.98 0.83 16.43
C ARG A 132 9.73 -0.13 17.34
N THR A 133 9.81 -1.41 16.98
CA THR A 133 10.56 -2.44 17.71
C THR A 133 11.97 -2.63 17.15
N THR A 134 12.19 -2.24 15.89
CA THR A 134 13.50 -2.30 15.21
C THR A 134 14.05 -0.88 14.99
N ALA A 135 15.32 -0.66 15.27
CA ALA A 135 15.96 0.63 15.05
C ALA A 135 15.98 1.00 13.56
N PHE A 136 15.73 2.27 13.23
CA PHE A 136 15.75 2.72 11.83
C PHE A 136 17.09 2.49 11.14
N GLU A 137 18.21 2.61 11.86
CA GLU A 137 19.55 2.34 11.34
C GLU A 137 19.69 0.91 10.83
N GLU A 138 19.16 -0.07 11.56
CA GLU A 138 19.17 -1.47 11.16
C GLU A 138 18.27 -1.70 9.96
N THR A 139 17.02 -1.24 10.02
CA THR A 139 16.06 -1.33 8.92
C THR A 139 16.62 -0.73 7.63
N LEU A 140 17.15 0.50 7.68
CA LEU A 140 17.63 1.21 6.49
C LEU A 140 18.91 0.61 5.92
N ARG A 141 19.75 0.02 6.75
CA ARG A 141 20.91 -0.77 6.28
C ARG A 141 20.46 -1.93 5.40
N VAL A 142 19.44 -2.67 5.83
CA VAL A 142 18.89 -3.80 5.07
C VAL A 142 18.18 -3.33 3.80
N VAL A 143 17.35 -2.30 3.89
CA VAL A 143 16.70 -1.69 2.72
C VAL A 143 17.72 -1.28 1.67
N ASN A 144 18.85 -0.66 2.08
CA ASN A 144 19.89 -0.27 1.17
C ASN A 144 20.65 -1.49 0.56
N ALA A 145 20.78 -2.60 1.29
CA ALA A 145 21.34 -3.84 0.74
C ALA A 145 20.40 -4.41 -0.34
N LEU A 146 19.09 -4.53 -0.07
CA LEU A 146 18.09 -5.01 -1.02
C LEU A 146 18.02 -4.13 -2.29
N TYR A 147 18.15 -2.80 -2.12
CA TYR A 147 18.24 -1.86 -3.24
C TYR A 147 19.48 -2.16 -4.12
N LYS A 148 20.65 -2.37 -3.50
CA LYS A 148 21.89 -2.70 -4.23
C LYS A 148 21.83 -4.07 -4.90
N GLU A 149 21.07 -4.99 -4.35
CA GLU A 149 20.79 -6.32 -4.92
C GLU A 149 19.80 -6.25 -6.10
N GLY A 150 19.18 -5.09 -6.35
CA GLY A 150 18.27 -4.88 -7.47
C GLY A 150 16.83 -5.33 -7.22
N CYS A 151 16.44 -5.61 -5.96
CA CYS A 151 15.08 -6.03 -5.63
C CYS A 151 14.03 -4.95 -5.96
N PHE A 152 14.44 -3.69 -6.02
CA PHE A 152 13.60 -2.56 -6.40
C PHE A 152 14.44 -1.38 -6.93
N SER A 153 13.80 -0.49 -7.71
CA SER A 153 14.45 0.69 -8.30
C SER A 153 14.28 1.96 -7.47
N ARG A 154 13.16 2.08 -6.75
CA ARG A 154 12.82 3.23 -5.90
C ARG A 154 12.42 2.74 -4.50
N PHE A 155 12.72 3.52 -3.49
CA PHE A 155 12.33 3.27 -2.11
C PHE A 155 11.23 4.24 -1.68
N GLY A 156 10.20 3.73 -0.99
CA GLY A 156 9.10 4.49 -0.44
C GLY A 156 8.82 4.17 1.04
N ILE A 157 8.11 5.08 1.69
CA ILE A 157 7.63 4.90 3.06
C ILE A 157 6.16 5.29 3.15
N SER A 158 5.43 4.73 4.12
CA SER A 158 4.00 4.95 4.27
C SER A 158 3.60 4.98 5.75
N ASN A 159 2.69 5.88 6.12
CA ASN A 159 2.12 5.96 7.47
C ASN A 159 3.10 6.35 8.61
N TYR A 160 4.20 7.00 8.29
CA TYR A 160 5.17 7.52 9.26
C TYR A 160 4.80 8.94 9.69
N MET A 161 5.15 9.31 10.91
CA MET A 161 5.08 10.70 11.38
C MET A 161 6.14 11.56 10.71
N ALA A 162 5.92 12.88 10.63
CA ALA A 162 6.87 13.81 10.00
C ALA A 162 8.28 13.72 10.62
N TRP A 163 8.38 13.58 11.94
CA TRP A 163 9.67 13.43 12.63
C TRP A 163 10.37 12.10 12.28
N GLU A 164 9.61 11.01 12.07
CA GLU A 164 10.16 9.72 11.65
C GLU A 164 10.69 9.81 10.21
N VAL A 165 9.96 10.49 9.32
CA VAL A 165 10.42 10.78 7.95
C VAL A 165 11.74 11.54 7.97
N ALA A 166 11.84 12.60 8.80
CA ALA A 166 13.06 13.36 8.94
C ALA A 166 14.22 12.50 9.42
N GLN A 167 14.00 11.66 10.45
CA GLN A 167 15.02 10.76 10.98
C GLN A 167 15.49 9.76 9.92
N ILE A 168 14.56 9.12 9.19
CA ILE A 168 14.88 8.18 8.09
C ILE A 168 15.75 8.89 7.03
N CYS A 169 15.34 10.07 6.58
CA CYS A 169 16.07 10.84 5.56
C CYS A 169 17.47 11.23 6.03
N GLU A 170 17.63 11.69 7.28
CA GLU A 170 18.94 12.07 7.82
C GLU A 170 19.86 10.87 7.99
N ILE A 171 19.34 9.69 8.41
CA ILE A 171 20.13 8.46 8.45
C ILE A 171 20.60 8.10 7.05
N CYS A 172 19.68 8.07 6.06
CA CYS A 172 20.05 7.74 4.68
C CYS A 172 21.11 8.68 4.12
N ARG A 173 20.99 10.00 4.37
CA ARG A 173 22.01 11.01 3.95
C ARG A 173 23.36 10.76 4.60
N ARG A 174 23.39 10.52 5.91
CA ARG A 174 24.61 10.31 6.67
C ARG A 174 25.35 9.06 6.23
N GLU A 175 24.61 7.97 6.02
CA GLU A 175 25.18 6.67 5.68
C GLU A 175 25.36 6.43 4.16
N GLY A 176 24.90 7.36 3.32
CA GLY A 176 24.92 7.19 1.86
C GLY A 176 23.99 6.09 1.37
N TYR A 177 22.88 5.86 2.07
CA TYR A 177 21.85 4.88 1.71
C TYR A 177 20.86 5.44 0.68
N VAL A 178 20.14 4.52 0.02
CA VAL A 178 19.03 4.90 -0.86
C VAL A 178 18.01 5.74 -0.09
N MET A 179 17.69 6.93 -0.64
CA MET A 179 16.72 7.84 -0.05
C MET A 179 15.29 7.42 -0.39
N PRO A 180 14.32 7.59 0.51
CA PRO A 180 12.94 7.47 0.12
C PRO A 180 12.59 8.57 -0.90
N THR A 181 11.97 8.19 -2.01
CA THR A 181 11.55 9.11 -3.07
C THR A 181 10.05 9.38 -3.04
N VAL A 182 9.29 8.50 -2.39
CA VAL A 182 7.83 8.57 -2.28
C VAL A 182 7.40 8.31 -0.84
N TYR A 183 6.44 9.11 -0.39
CA TYR A 183 5.64 8.88 0.81
C TYR A 183 4.20 8.60 0.39
N GLN A 184 3.65 7.43 0.76
CA GLN A 184 2.25 7.12 0.54
C GLN A 184 1.45 7.39 1.82
N GLY A 185 0.39 8.23 1.74
CA GLY A 185 -0.39 8.63 2.91
C GLY A 185 -1.86 8.86 2.61
N VAL A 186 -2.70 8.74 3.65
CA VAL A 186 -4.11 9.08 3.53
C VAL A 186 -4.28 10.58 3.29
N TYR A 187 -5.04 10.93 2.25
CA TYR A 187 -5.39 12.32 1.99
C TYR A 187 -6.70 12.40 1.19
N ASN A 188 -7.65 13.13 1.71
CA ASN A 188 -8.95 13.36 1.07
C ASN A 188 -9.63 14.59 1.69
N ALA A 189 -10.82 14.95 1.22
CA ALA A 189 -11.54 16.12 1.69
C ALA A 189 -11.88 16.13 3.20
N LEU A 190 -11.90 14.95 3.84
CA LEU A 190 -12.19 14.80 5.28
C LEU A 190 -10.91 14.64 6.12
N HIS A 191 -9.83 14.15 5.52
CA HIS A 191 -8.57 13.86 6.22
C HIS A 191 -7.42 14.66 5.61
N GLN A 192 -7.07 15.78 6.23
CA GLN A 192 -6.06 16.75 5.75
C GLN A 192 -4.92 16.98 6.77
N THR A 193 -4.79 16.13 7.78
CA THR A 193 -3.78 16.28 8.85
C THR A 193 -2.34 16.33 8.34
N VAL A 194 -2.06 15.73 7.18
CA VAL A 194 -0.74 15.75 6.53
C VAL A 194 -0.28 17.15 6.12
N GLU A 195 -1.20 18.13 5.98
CA GLU A 195 -0.89 19.50 5.57
C GLU A 195 -0.12 20.27 6.64
N GLN A 196 -0.34 19.97 7.92
CA GLN A 196 0.19 20.72 9.05
C GLN A 196 1.72 20.64 9.15
N GLU A 197 2.29 19.44 9.05
CA GLU A 197 3.73 19.21 9.20
C GLU A 197 4.33 18.38 8.07
N LEU A 198 3.65 17.28 7.69
CA LEU A 198 4.22 16.28 6.82
C LEU A 198 4.56 16.84 5.43
N PHE A 199 3.70 17.63 4.81
CA PHE A 199 3.99 18.19 3.49
C PHE A 199 5.23 19.11 3.49
N SER A 200 5.43 19.87 4.56
CA SER A 200 6.63 20.69 4.69
C SER A 200 7.89 19.85 4.82
N CYS A 201 7.82 18.76 5.60
CA CYS A 201 8.90 17.80 5.75
C CYS A 201 9.23 17.12 4.41
N LEU A 202 8.22 16.59 3.71
CA LEU A 202 8.41 15.93 2.41
C LEU A 202 9.04 16.86 1.36
N ARG A 203 8.58 18.11 1.29
CA ARG A 203 9.17 19.13 0.37
C ARG A 203 10.63 19.40 0.69
N TYR A 204 10.99 19.50 1.98
CA TYR A 204 12.37 19.72 2.40
C TYR A 204 13.31 18.59 1.94
N TYR A 205 12.84 17.35 2.00
CA TYR A 205 13.64 16.18 1.60
C TYR A 205 13.48 15.80 0.13
N GLY A 206 12.59 16.45 -0.62
CA GLY A 206 12.34 16.14 -2.03
C GLY A 206 11.57 14.82 -2.24
N VAL A 207 10.77 14.41 -1.26
CA VAL A 207 9.94 13.21 -1.29
C VAL A 207 8.57 13.53 -1.88
N ALA A 208 8.15 12.79 -2.91
CA ALA A 208 6.82 12.95 -3.51
C ALA A 208 5.74 12.35 -2.58
N PHE A 209 4.54 12.94 -2.62
CA PHE A 209 3.40 12.43 -1.86
C PHE A 209 2.41 11.72 -2.77
N TYR A 210 2.13 10.45 -2.47
CA TYR A 210 1.10 9.63 -3.12
C TYR A 210 -0.10 9.48 -2.19
N ALA A 211 -1.25 10.03 -2.63
CA ALA A 211 -2.48 9.99 -1.84
C ALA A 211 -3.20 8.66 -2.01
N TYR A 212 -3.53 7.99 -0.91
CA TYR A 212 -4.48 6.89 -0.93
C TYR A 212 -5.80 7.25 -0.24
N ASN A 213 -6.83 6.44 -0.45
CA ASN A 213 -8.17 6.62 0.13
C ASN A 213 -8.87 7.93 -0.26
N PRO A 214 -8.84 8.34 -1.55
CA PRO A 214 -9.36 9.65 -1.98
C PRO A 214 -10.86 9.83 -1.74
N LEU A 215 -11.62 8.74 -1.63
CA LEU A 215 -13.06 8.73 -1.35
C LEU A 215 -13.39 8.39 0.12
N ALA A 216 -12.42 8.49 1.04
CA ALA A 216 -12.58 8.18 2.47
C ALA A 216 -13.25 6.80 2.70
N GLY A 217 -12.72 5.75 2.04
CA GLY A 217 -13.26 4.40 2.12
C GLY A 217 -14.62 4.20 1.44
N GLY A 218 -15.07 5.17 0.67
CA GLY A 218 -16.39 5.20 0.03
C GLY A 218 -17.35 6.21 0.66
N TYR A 219 -16.99 6.82 1.80
CA TYR A 219 -17.87 7.80 2.46
C TYR A 219 -18.21 9.00 1.56
N LEU A 220 -17.25 9.47 0.77
CA LEU A 220 -17.43 10.59 -0.16
C LEU A 220 -18.17 10.25 -1.47
N THR A 221 -18.67 9.02 -1.61
CA THR A 221 -19.47 8.64 -2.79
C THR A 221 -20.91 9.17 -2.74
N GLY A 222 -21.35 9.71 -1.60
CA GLY A 222 -22.73 10.11 -1.37
C GLY A 222 -23.69 8.96 -1.05
N ARG A 223 -23.18 7.73 -0.91
CA ARG A 223 -24.01 6.56 -0.53
C ARG A 223 -24.34 6.50 0.95
N TYR A 224 -23.60 7.22 1.79
CA TYR A 224 -23.73 7.22 3.24
C TYR A 224 -24.20 8.60 3.73
N TRP A 225 -25.15 8.62 4.64
CA TRP A 225 -25.69 9.86 5.21
C TRP A 225 -25.95 9.72 6.71
N ARG A 226 -26.03 10.85 7.40
CA ARG A 226 -26.29 10.89 8.83
C ARG A 226 -27.69 10.30 9.15
N GLY A 227 -27.74 9.32 10.06
CA GLY A 227 -28.96 8.62 10.44
C GLY A 227 -29.30 7.37 9.61
N MET A 228 -28.42 6.98 8.68
CA MET A 228 -28.50 5.67 8.01
C MET A 228 -28.46 4.54 9.05
N GLN A 229 -29.35 3.55 8.89
CA GLN A 229 -29.40 2.39 9.77
C GLN A 229 -28.43 1.31 9.29
N ASP A 230 -27.93 0.45 10.21
CA ASP A 230 -26.98 -0.62 9.88
C ASP A 230 -27.46 -1.55 8.75
N GLY A 231 -28.76 -1.82 8.66
CA GLY A 231 -29.35 -2.65 7.59
C GLY A 231 -29.43 -1.99 6.21
N GLU A 232 -29.16 -0.69 6.11
CA GLU A 232 -29.14 0.09 4.86
C GLU A 232 -27.73 0.20 4.28
N VAL A 233 -26.70 -0.17 5.06
CA VAL A 233 -25.32 -0.16 4.62
C VAL A 233 -25.09 -1.28 3.61
N GLU A 234 -24.44 -0.98 2.50
CA GLU A 234 -24.14 -1.94 1.44
C GLU A 234 -23.30 -3.09 1.99
N ARG A 235 -23.79 -4.33 1.84
CA ARG A 235 -23.10 -5.54 2.29
C ARG A 235 -21.71 -5.65 1.64
N GLY A 236 -20.73 -6.00 2.46
CA GLY A 236 -19.35 -6.10 2.03
C GLY A 236 -18.68 -4.75 1.77
N SER A 237 -19.35 -3.62 2.06
CA SER A 237 -18.71 -2.31 2.10
C SER A 237 -17.78 -2.21 3.32
N ARG A 238 -16.89 -1.23 3.35
CA ARG A 238 -15.99 -0.98 4.48
C ARG A 238 -16.74 -0.59 5.77
N PHE A 239 -17.98 -0.17 5.66
CA PHE A 239 -18.85 0.24 6.77
C PHE A 239 -19.88 -0.82 7.16
N ASP A 240 -19.85 -2.00 6.55
CA ASP A 240 -20.72 -3.14 6.88
C ASP A 240 -20.24 -3.81 8.17
N VAL A 241 -20.82 -3.39 9.30
CA VAL A 241 -20.52 -3.95 10.62
C VAL A 241 -21.02 -5.39 10.81
N GLN A 242 -21.94 -5.87 9.97
CA GLN A 242 -22.47 -7.25 10.04
C GLN A 242 -21.60 -8.25 9.27
N GLY A 243 -20.75 -7.78 8.37
CA GLY A 243 -19.82 -8.60 7.59
C GLY A 243 -18.56 -9.06 8.34
N GLY A 244 -18.40 -8.72 9.60
CA GLY A 244 -17.44 -9.32 10.54
C GLY A 244 -15.97 -8.89 10.40
N GLU A 245 -15.60 -8.04 9.45
CA GLU A 245 -14.21 -7.55 9.36
C GLU A 245 -14.16 -6.05 9.05
N VAL A 246 -14.15 -5.24 10.10
CA VAL A 246 -13.55 -3.91 10.02
C VAL A 246 -12.03 -4.11 10.01
N ALA A 247 -11.48 -4.51 8.87
CA ALA A 247 -10.04 -4.62 8.72
C ALA A 247 -9.41 -3.24 8.92
N GLY A 248 -8.73 -3.07 10.05
CA GLY A 248 -7.63 -2.18 10.37
C GLY A 248 -7.43 -0.88 9.58
N THR A 249 -8.46 -0.10 9.33
CA THR A 249 -8.30 1.30 8.98
C THR A 249 -8.76 2.08 10.20
N GLY A 250 -7.85 2.76 10.89
CA GLY A 250 -8.08 3.51 12.13
C GLY A 250 -9.12 4.62 12.06
N VAL A 251 -10.28 4.31 11.54
CA VAL A 251 -11.52 5.06 11.67
C VAL A 251 -12.32 4.26 12.70
N SER A 252 -12.03 4.47 13.97
CA SER A 252 -12.90 4.04 15.06
C SER A 252 -14.27 4.65 14.87
N GLY A 253 -15.34 3.93 15.29
CA GLY A 253 -16.73 4.38 15.20
C GLY A 253 -17.08 5.71 15.89
N GLU A 254 -16.07 6.50 16.30
CA GLU A 254 -16.20 7.83 16.91
C GLU A 254 -16.35 8.99 15.91
N VAL A 255 -16.35 8.72 14.59
CA VAL A 255 -16.49 9.78 13.57
C VAL A 255 -17.94 10.15 13.28
N LEU A 256 -18.92 9.54 13.93
CA LEU A 256 -20.35 9.80 13.71
C LEU A 256 -21.05 10.57 14.84
N GLU A 257 -20.33 11.11 15.86
CA GLU A 257 -20.90 12.07 16.82
C GLU A 257 -20.62 13.53 16.42
#